data_1f2ff38489b0090a478e49813ceb2867
#
_entry.id   1f2ff38489b0090a478e49813ceb2867
#
_cell.length_a   1.000
_cell.length_b   1.000
_cell.length_c   1.000
_cell.angle_alpha   90.00
_cell.angle_beta   90.00
_cell.angle_gamma   90.00
#
_symmetry.space_group_name_H-M   'P 1'
#
loop_
_entity.id
_entity.type
_entity.pdbx_description
1 polymer ?
#
loop_
_entity_poly.entity_id
_entity_poly.type
_entity_poly.pdbx_seq_one_letter_code
_entity_poly.pdbx_strand_id
1 'polypeptide(L)'
;MDAALLLIAGNEPCPQPQTSEHLAAVEIMKLQHIIILQNKIDLVKEAAALQQHEDIKEFVKGTVADSAPIVPISAQLRYNIDVVAEYITNYIPVPVRNFTEKPKMIVIRSFDVNKPGEEVQDLRGGVAGGSILQGVLKVGQEIEIRPGRYSRLANGTVKCTPLFSRIVSLFAETNDLQYAVPGGLIGVGTLIDPTLTRADRLVGQVLGAVDALPQIYTEIEVSYYLLRRLLGVKAAEGEKQGKVKKLEKDEILMVNIGSTSTGGRIQAVRADLAKIALTAPVCTAEKEKIALSRRVDKHWRL
;
A
#
# COMPACT_ATOMS: atom_id res chain seq x y z
N MET A 1 6.74 -0.67 -3.97
CA MET A 1 6.34 -0.87 -5.38
C MET A 1 7.49 -0.41 -6.26
N ASP A 2 7.80 -1.17 -7.32
CA ASP A 2 8.93 -0.91 -8.21
C ASP A 2 8.46 -0.44 -9.57
N ALA A 3 7.27 -0.88 -9.98
CA ALA A 3 6.60 -0.50 -11.22
C ALA A 3 5.09 -0.49 -11.01
N ALA A 4 4.35 0.07 -11.97
CA ALA A 4 2.89 0.07 -11.97
C ALA A 4 2.34 -0.28 -13.34
N LEU A 5 1.29 -1.10 -13.37
CA LEU A 5 0.44 -1.32 -14.53
C LEU A 5 -0.84 -0.52 -14.31
N LEU A 6 -1.06 0.54 -15.11
CA LEU A 6 -2.25 1.37 -15.02
C LEU A 6 -3.29 0.86 -16.02
N LEU A 7 -4.36 0.25 -15.52
CA LEU A 7 -5.43 -0.28 -16.36
C LEU A 7 -6.52 0.76 -16.60
N ILE A 8 -6.86 0.95 -17.88
CA ILE A 8 -7.93 1.84 -18.32
C ILE A 8 -8.91 1.03 -19.16
N ALA A 9 -10.19 1.06 -18.84
CA ALA A 9 -11.20 0.32 -19.59
C ALA A 9 -11.55 1.05 -20.89
N GLY A 10 -11.43 0.37 -22.03
CA GLY A 10 -11.68 0.92 -23.37
C GLY A 10 -13.12 1.34 -23.63
N ASN A 11 -14.07 0.75 -22.89
CA ASN A 11 -15.49 1.05 -23.00
C ASN A 11 -15.96 2.16 -22.06
N GLU A 12 -15.06 2.82 -21.34
CA GLU A 12 -15.36 3.91 -20.41
C GLU A 12 -14.61 5.19 -20.81
N PRO A 13 -15.18 6.39 -20.52
CA PRO A 13 -14.47 7.63 -20.80
C PRO A 13 -13.19 7.73 -19.94
N CYS A 14 -12.13 8.25 -20.54
CA CYS A 14 -10.85 8.52 -19.87
C CYS A 14 -10.71 10.03 -19.61
N PRO A 15 -10.24 10.44 -18.39
CA PRO A 15 -9.96 9.62 -17.22
C PRO A 15 -11.19 9.35 -16.33
N GLN A 16 -11.24 8.19 -15.71
CA GLN A 16 -12.14 7.96 -14.59
C GLN A 16 -11.56 8.59 -13.30
N PRO A 17 -12.41 9.00 -12.33
CA PRO A 17 -11.94 9.56 -11.05
C PRO A 17 -10.91 8.70 -10.33
N GLN A 18 -11.13 7.38 -10.27
CA GLN A 18 -10.20 6.42 -9.66
C GLN A 18 -8.87 6.33 -10.43
N THR A 19 -8.91 6.37 -11.76
CA THR A 19 -7.69 6.37 -12.59
C THR A 19 -6.82 7.58 -12.30
N SER A 20 -7.44 8.75 -12.10
CA SER A 20 -6.74 9.98 -11.71
C SER A 20 -6.12 9.88 -10.32
N GLU A 21 -6.82 9.28 -9.34
CA GLU A 21 -6.28 9.03 -8.00
C GLU A 21 -5.10 8.06 -8.04
N HIS A 22 -5.19 6.98 -8.82
CA HIS A 22 -4.11 6.01 -8.97
C HIS A 22 -2.87 6.64 -9.62
N LEU A 23 -3.05 7.41 -10.70
CA LEU A 23 -1.93 8.10 -11.36
C LEU A 23 -1.23 9.07 -10.41
N ALA A 24 -1.99 9.83 -9.62
CA ALA A 24 -1.41 10.72 -8.62
C ALA A 24 -0.68 9.96 -7.51
N ALA A 25 -1.19 8.82 -7.05
CA ALA A 25 -0.49 7.98 -6.08
C ALA A 25 0.85 7.49 -6.64
N VAL A 26 0.88 7.06 -7.90
CA VAL A 26 2.11 6.65 -8.61
C VAL A 26 3.09 7.81 -8.73
N GLU A 27 2.60 9.04 -9.01
CA GLU A 27 3.40 10.26 -9.07
C GLU A 27 4.00 10.65 -7.72
N ILE A 28 3.21 10.60 -6.64
CA ILE A 28 3.68 10.83 -5.26
C ILE A 28 4.77 9.83 -4.88
N MET A 29 4.59 8.57 -5.26
CA MET A 29 5.58 7.51 -5.04
C MET A 29 6.82 7.64 -5.93
N LYS A 30 6.78 8.51 -6.96
CA LYS A 30 7.84 8.72 -7.95
C LYS A 30 8.25 7.41 -8.65
N LEU A 31 7.27 6.59 -9.03
CA LEU A 31 7.54 5.39 -9.79
C LEU A 31 7.98 5.77 -11.20
N GLN A 32 9.08 5.17 -11.65
CA GLN A 32 9.67 5.49 -12.96
C GLN A 32 9.19 4.55 -14.07
N HIS A 33 8.79 3.32 -13.70
CA HIS A 33 8.41 2.29 -14.66
C HIS A 33 6.90 2.08 -14.60
N ILE A 34 6.21 2.63 -15.59
CA ILE A 34 4.74 2.57 -15.72
C ILE A 34 4.42 2.01 -17.09
N ILE A 35 3.46 1.08 -17.15
CA ILE A 35 2.89 0.58 -18.38
C ILE A 35 1.39 0.83 -18.33
N ILE A 36 0.82 1.45 -19.34
CA ILE A 36 -0.60 1.73 -19.42
C ILE A 36 -1.25 0.63 -20.27
N LEU A 37 -2.29 0.01 -19.73
CA LEU A 37 -3.02 -1.06 -20.40
C LEU A 37 -4.42 -0.57 -20.75
N GLN A 38 -4.68 -0.35 -22.04
CA GLN A 38 -6.02 -0.04 -22.55
C GLN A 38 -6.78 -1.36 -22.71
N ASN A 39 -7.52 -1.76 -21.67
CA ASN A 39 -8.18 -3.06 -21.62
C ASN A 39 -9.61 -3.01 -22.16
N LYS A 40 -10.19 -4.19 -22.44
CA LYS A 40 -11.56 -4.39 -22.98
C LYS A 40 -11.74 -3.79 -24.38
N ILE A 41 -10.70 -3.80 -25.22
CA ILE A 41 -10.81 -3.27 -26.59
C ILE A 41 -11.76 -4.11 -27.46
N ASP A 42 -12.06 -5.34 -27.07
CA ASP A 42 -13.05 -6.24 -27.68
C ASP A 42 -14.49 -5.71 -27.57
N LEU A 43 -14.78 -4.79 -26.66
CA LEU A 43 -16.10 -4.22 -26.44
C LEU A 43 -16.34 -2.93 -27.25
N VAL A 44 -15.35 -2.41 -27.93
CA VAL A 44 -15.41 -1.12 -28.62
C VAL A 44 -15.00 -1.23 -30.09
N LYS A 45 -15.48 -0.31 -30.93
CA LYS A 45 -15.06 -0.20 -32.31
C LYS A 45 -13.66 0.39 -32.40
N GLU A 46 -12.91 0.03 -33.42
CA GLU A 46 -11.54 0.50 -33.65
C GLU A 46 -11.39 2.02 -33.57
N ALA A 47 -12.27 2.78 -34.21
CA ALA A 47 -12.24 4.23 -34.17
C ALA A 47 -12.38 4.80 -32.74
N ALA A 48 -13.22 4.18 -31.90
CA ALA A 48 -13.39 4.59 -30.50
C ALA A 48 -12.16 4.21 -29.66
N ALA A 49 -11.55 3.07 -29.90
CA ALA A 49 -10.31 2.67 -29.24
C ALA A 49 -9.15 3.60 -29.60
N LEU A 50 -9.02 4.01 -30.84
CA LEU A 50 -8.00 4.97 -31.28
C LEU A 50 -8.24 6.36 -30.66
N GLN A 51 -9.48 6.84 -30.63
CA GLN A 51 -9.79 8.11 -29.98
C GLN A 51 -9.43 8.07 -28.49
N GLN A 52 -9.83 7.02 -27.77
CA GLN A 52 -9.49 6.88 -26.37
C GLN A 52 -7.96 6.77 -26.15
N HIS A 53 -7.22 6.18 -27.08
CA HIS A 53 -5.77 6.15 -27.01
C HIS A 53 -5.16 7.56 -27.01
N GLU A 54 -5.68 8.48 -27.84
CA GLU A 54 -5.26 9.88 -27.83
C GLU A 54 -5.71 10.59 -26.53
N ASP A 55 -6.91 10.30 -26.02
CA ASP A 55 -7.39 10.84 -24.76
C ASP A 55 -6.48 10.39 -23.59
N ILE A 56 -5.99 9.14 -23.61
CA ILE A 56 -5.03 8.64 -22.62
C ILE A 56 -3.71 9.39 -22.69
N LYS A 57 -3.18 9.63 -23.89
CA LYS A 57 -1.95 10.42 -24.09
C LYS A 57 -2.09 11.84 -23.54
N GLU A 58 -3.22 12.48 -23.81
CA GLU A 58 -3.48 13.82 -23.27
C GLU A 58 -3.61 13.82 -21.75
N PHE A 59 -4.26 12.80 -21.19
CA PHE A 59 -4.41 12.62 -19.74
C PHE A 59 -3.10 12.48 -18.98
N VAL A 60 -2.16 11.69 -19.52
CA VAL A 60 -0.87 11.44 -18.84
C VAL A 60 0.19 12.48 -19.14
N LYS A 61 -0.05 13.39 -20.07
CA LYS A 61 0.88 14.42 -20.49
C LYS A 61 1.35 15.30 -19.32
N GLY A 62 2.68 15.41 -19.19
CA GLY A 62 3.30 16.19 -18.10
C GLY A 62 3.28 15.50 -16.72
N THR A 63 2.91 14.23 -16.65
CA THR A 63 3.00 13.39 -15.45
C THR A 63 4.18 12.43 -15.55
N VAL A 64 4.42 11.64 -14.50
CA VAL A 64 5.44 10.57 -14.50
C VAL A 64 5.15 9.48 -15.55
N ALA A 65 3.94 9.40 -16.08
CA ALA A 65 3.51 8.43 -17.08
C ALA A 65 3.54 8.98 -18.52
N ASP A 66 4.04 10.18 -18.77
CA ASP A 66 4.05 10.83 -20.08
C ASP A 66 4.74 9.98 -21.19
N SER A 67 5.84 9.32 -20.81
CA SER A 67 6.60 8.43 -21.71
C SER A 67 6.22 6.94 -21.58
N ALA A 68 5.20 6.61 -20.81
CA ALA A 68 4.82 5.23 -20.57
C ALA A 68 4.25 4.57 -21.84
N PRO A 69 4.62 3.33 -22.15
CA PRO A 69 4.01 2.59 -23.24
C PRO A 69 2.53 2.34 -22.97
N ILE A 70 1.69 2.53 -23.99
CA ILE A 70 0.25 2.26 -23.94
C ILE A 70 -0.02 1.02 -24.79
N VAL A 71 -0.44 -0.06 -24.15
CA VAL A 71 -0.69 -1.34 -24.81
C VAL A 71 -2.20 -1.62 -24.84
N PRO A 72 -2.82 -1.69 -26.03
CA PRO A 72 -4.22 -2.11 -26.15
C PRO A 72 -4.32 -3.62 -25.93
N ILE A 73 -5.19 -4.03 -25.02
CA ILE A 73 -5.37 -5.44 -24.64
C ILE A 73 -6.83 -5.85 -24.54
N SER A 74 -7.08 -7.13 -24.67
CA SER A 74 -8.29 -7.78 -24.13
C SER A 74 -7.85 -8.92 -23.21
N ALA A 75 -7.98 -8.71 -21.91
CA ALA A 75 -7.65 -9.74 -20.92
C ALA A 75 -8.56 -10.98 -21.08
N GLN A 76 -9.85 -10.78 -21.45
CA GLN A 76 -10.81 -11.85 -21.68
C GLN A 76 -10.42 -12.74 -22.86
N LEU A 77 -10.00 -12.13 -23.96
CA LEU A 77 -9.60 -12.83 -25.19
C LEU A 77 -8.11 -13.16 -25.23
N ARG A 78 -7.34 -12.80 -24.20
CA ARG A 78 -5.88 -12.93 -24.12
C ARG A 78 -5.14 -12.22 -25.27
N TYR A 79 -5.75 -11.17 -25.83
CA TYR A 79 -5.15 -10.41 -26.91
C TYR A 79 -4.06 -9.47 -26.36
N ASN A 80 -2.86 -9.49 -26.97
CA ASN A 80 -1.66 -8.73 -26.61
C ASN A 80 -1.15 -8.97 -25.18
N ILE A 81 -1.47 -10.10 -24.54
CA ILE A 81 -0.95 -10.43 -23.20
C ILE A 81 0.53 -10.80 -23.26
N ASP A 82 0.97 -11.42 -24.36
CA ASP A 82 2.39 -11.69 -24.67
C ASP A 82 3.20 -10.38 -24.76
N VAL A 83 2.67 -9.35 -25.41
CA VAL A 83 3.28 -8.02 -25.46
C VAL A 83 3.41 -7.40 -24.08
N VAL A 84 2.39 -7.54 -23.21
CA VAL A 84 2.47 -7.08 -21.82
C VAL A 84 3.58 -7.82 -21.06
N ALA A 85 3.68 -9.14 -21.24
CA ALA A 85 4.74 -9.94 -20.62
C ALA A 85 6.13 -9.51 -21.12
N GLU A 86 6.29 -9.20 -22.40
CA GLU A 86 7.51 -8.68 -22.97
C GLU A 86 7.90 -7.32 -22.37
N TYR A 87 6.95 -6.39 -22.25
CA TYR A 87 7.20 -5.10 -21.58
C TYR A 87 7.58 -5.28 -20.11
N ILE A 88 6.93 -6.17 -19.38
CA ILE A 88 7.28 -6.45 -17.97
C ILE A 88 8.73 -6.94 -17.87
N THR A 89 9.15 -7.84 -18.75
CA THR A 89 10.49 -8.45 -18.69
C THR A 89 11.60 -7.55 -19.20
N ASN A 90 11.33 -6.73 -20.20
CA ASN A 90 12.36 -5.94 -20.90
C ASN A 90 12.37 -4.45 -20.48
N TYR A 91 11.21 -3.89 -20.10
CA TYR A 91 11.08 -2.47 -19.78
C TYR A 91 11.22 -2.20 -18.27
N ILE A 92 10.80 -3.14 -17.41
CA ILE A 92 10.90 -3.01 -15.97
C ILE A 92 12.21 -3.67 -15.50
N PRO A 93 13.21 -2.89 -15.01
CA PRO A 93 14.45 -3.47 -14.51
C PRO A 93 14.21 -4.26 -13.22
N VAL A 94 15.00 -5.30 -13.02
CA VAL A 94 15.01 -6.01 -11.72
C VAL A 94 15.48 -5.05 -10.64
N PRO A 95 14.66 -4.81 -9.60
CA PRO A 95 15.00 -3.83 -8.59
C PRO A 95 16.14 -4.31 -7.71
N VAL A 96 17.05 -3.39 -7.37
CA VAL A 96 18.13 -3.67 -6.41
C VAL A 96 17.53 -3.80 -5.01
N ARG A 97 17.81 -4.92 -4.35
CA ARG A 97 17.33 -5.23 -2.99
C ARG A 97 18.48 -5.31 -2.00
N ASN A 98 18.21 -4.90 -0.78
CA ASN A 98 19.17 -5.01 0.31
C ASN A 98 18.93 -6.33 1.07
N PHE A 99 19.83 -7.30 0.87
CA PHE A 99 19.76 -8.61 1.52
C PHE A 99 20.57 -8.68 2.81
N THR A 100 21.45 -7.71 3.05
CA THR A 100 22.45 -7.75 4.14
C THR A 100 21.97 -7.11 5.43
N GLU A 101 20.99 -6.21 5.35
CA GLU A 101 20.43 -5.58 6.53
C GLU A 101 19.53 -6.55 7.31
N LYS A 102 19.21 -6.17 8.54
CA LYS A 102 18.26 -6.91 9.37
C LYS A 102 16.88 -6.93 8.70
N PRO A 103 16.21 -8.09 8.70
CA PRO A 103 14.96 -8.25 7.98
C PRO A 103 13.86 -7.35 8.53
N LYS A 104 13.12 -6.73 7.59
CA LYS A 104 11.94 -5.90 7.83
C LYS A 104 10.88 -6.25 6.80
N MET A 105 9.70 -6.61 7.25
CA MET A 105 8.54 -6.96 6.45
C MET A 105 7.33 -6.13 6.89
N ILE A 106 6.57 -5.60 5.95
CA ILE A 106 5.26 -5.00 6.22
C ILE A 106 4.18 -6.07 6.14
N VAL A 107 3.30 -6.12 7.15
CA VAL A 107 2.18 -7.06 7.18
C VAL A 107 0.98 -6.45 6.46
N ILE A 108 0.55 -7.11 5.39
CA ILE A 108 -0.55 -6.67 4.52
C ILE A 108 -1.82 -7.48 4.80
N ARG A 109 -1.65 -8.74 5.19
CA ARG A 109 -2.72 -9.66 5.56
C ARG A 109 -2.32 -10.47 6.78
N SER A 110 -3.30 -10.99 7.52
CA SER A 110 -3.03 -12.00 8.54
C SER A 110 -4.18 -13.00 8.63
N PHE A 111 -3.84 -14.25 8.94
CA PHE A 111 -4.77 -15.37 8.86
C PHE A 111 -4.66 -16.28 10.08
N ASP A 112 -5.80 -16.86 10.45
CA ASP A 112 -5.88 -18.07 11.21
C ASP A 112 -6.12 -19.21 10.20
N VAL A 113 -5.20 -20.17 10.14
CA VAL A 113 -5.24 -21.29 9.18
C VAL A 113 -5.84 -22.55 9.77
N ASN A 114 -6.24 -22.52 11.04
CA ASN A 114 -6.86 -23.64 11.73
C ASN A 114 -8.31 -23.85 11.26
N LYS A 115 -8.69 -25.10 11.07
CA LYS A 115 -10.06 -25.45 10.71
C LYS A 115 -10.96 -25.51 11.95
N PRO A 116 -12.24 -25.18 11.84
CA PRO A 116 -13.18 -25.40 12.93
C PRO A 116 -13.21 -26.85 13.36
N GLY A 117 -13.04 -27.12 14.67
CA GLY A 117 -13.03 -28.47 15.23
C GLY A 117 -11.69 -29.19 15.20
N GLU A 118 -10.59 -28.49 14.88
CA GLU A 118 -9.24 -29.03 14.94
C GLU A 118 -8.83 -29.30 16.40
N GLU A 119 -8.15 -30.42 16.64
CA GLU A 119 -7.68 -30.82 17.98
C GLU A 119 -6.63 -29.84 18.49
N VAL A 120 -6.61 -29.58 19.81
CA VAL A 120 -5.72 -28.58 20.43
C VAL A 120 -4.24 -28.83 20.10
N GLN A 121 -3.83 -30.09 20.00
CA GLN A 121 -2.46 -30.52 19.68
C GLN A 121 -2.05 -30.24 18.23
N ASP A 122 -3.04 -30.10 17.32
CA ASP A 122 -2.84 -29.87 15.88
C ASP A 122 -2.94 -28.39 15.52
N LEU A 123 -3.30 -27.55 16.50
CA LEU A 123 -3.43 -26.11 16.29
C LEU A 123 -2.11 -25.49 15.85
N ARG A 124 -2.17 -24.78 14.75
CA ARG A 124 -1.06 -24.00 14.20
C ARG A 124 -1.13 -22.57 14.69
N GLY A 125 0.02 -21.95 14.85
CA GLY A 125 0.10 -20.53 15.13
C GLY A 125 -0.39 -19.67 13.97
N GLY A 126 -0.64 -18.40 14.24
CA GLY A 126 -1.14 -17.46 13.25
C GLY A 126 -0.13 -17.16 12.13
N VAL A 127 -0.66 -16.80 10.97
CA VAL A 127 0.11 -16.48 9.77
C VAL A 127 0.06 -14.99 9.48
N ALA A 128 1.24 -14.37 9.24
CA ALA A 128 1.38 -13.01 8.76
C ALA A 128 1.77 -13.02 7.28
N GLY A 129 0.96 -12.42 6.43
CA GLY A 129 1.23 -12.26 4.99
C GLY A 129 1.67 -10.85 4.66
N GLY A 130 2.71 -10.70 3.86
CA GLY A 130 3.19 -9.38 3.51
C GLY A 130 4.39 -9.36 2.58
N SER A 131 5.04 -8.22 2.48
CA SER A 131 6.19 -8.01 1.62
C SER A 131 7.44 -7.67 2.45
N ILE A 132 8.52 -8.40 2.20
CA ILE A 132 9.82 -8.13 2.80
C ILE A 132 10.43 -6.92 2.09
N LEU A 133 10.80 -5.89 2.86
CA LEU A 133 11.40 -4.67 2.33
C LEU A 133 12.92 -4.77 2.24
N GLN A 134 13.54 -5.42 3.21
CA GLN A 134 14.98 -5.64 3.32
C GLN A 134 15.31 -6.86 4.15
N GLY A 135 16.53 -7.36 4.02
CA GLY A 135 17.05 -8.50 4.75
C GLY A 135 16.46 -9.83 4.30
N VAL A 136 16.77 -10.88 5.00
CA VAL A 136 16.35 -12.26 4.71
C VAL A 136 15.70 -12.87 5.94
N LEU A 137 14.49 -13.42 5.77
CA LEU A 137 13.81 -14.21 6.79
C LEU A 137 14.15 -15.70 6.61
N LYS A 138 14.35 -16.41 7.72
CA LYS A 138 14.67 -17.85 7.74
C LYS A 138 13.71 -18.60 8.64
N VAL A 139 13.41 -19.85 8.31
CA VAL A 139 12.68 -20.75 9.20
C VAL A 139 13.49 -20.96 10.48
N GLY A 140 12.82 -20.96 11.65
CA GLY A 140 13.42 -21.03 12.97
C GLY A 140 13.91 -19.70 13.55
N GLN A 141 13.91 -18.61 12.78
CA GLN A 141 14.34 -17.28 13.23
C GLN A 141 13.36 -16.69 14.24
N GLU A 142 13.89 -16.06 15.28
CA GLU A 142 13.12 -15.23 16.20
C GLU A 142 12.79 -13.89 15.58
N ILE A 143 11.55 -13.46 15.77
CA ILE A 143 10.98 -12.26 15.20
C ILE A 143 10.23 -11.43 16.23
N GLU A 144 10.15 -10.15 15.94
CA GLU A 144 9.35 -9.17 16.66
C GLU A 144 8.33 -8.54 15.72
N ILE A 145 7.14 -8.24 16.24
CA ILE A 145 6.09 -7.53 15.52
C ILE A 145 5.71 -6.28 16.30
N ARG A 146 5.81 -5.11 15.67
CA ARG A 146 5.47 -3.80 16.22
C ARG A 146 4.34 -3.13 15.43
N PRO A 147 3.44 -2.38 16.10
CA PRO A 147 3.40 -2.02 17.52
C PRO A 147 2.96 -3.16 18.44
N GLY A 148 2.53 -4.32 17.93
CA GLY A 148 2.00 -5.43 18.69
C GLY A 148 0.60 -5.15 19.25
N ARG A 149 0.33 -5.57 20.48
CA ARG A 149 -0.92 -5.25 21.17
C ARG A 149 -0.82 -3.87 21.81
N TYR A 150 -1.87 -3.08 21.69
CA TYR A 150 -1.94 -1.79 22.37
C TYR A 150 -3.24 -1.63 23.14
N SER A 151 -3.16 -0.93 24.25
CA SER A 151 -4.30 -0.57 25.10
C SER A 151 -4.19 0.87 25.57
N ARG A 152 -5.32 1.53 25.73
CA ARG A 152 -5.37 2.85 26.39
C ARG A 152 -5.53 2.66 27.87
N LEU A 153 -4.62 3.26 28.63
CA LEU A 153 -4.69 3.31 30.07
C LEU A 153 -5.72 4.38 30.52
N ALA A 154 -6.16 4.31 31.78
CA ALA A 154 -7.13 5.26 32.34
C ALA A 154 -6.67 6.73 32.27
N ASN A 155 -5.36 6.97 32.24
CA ASN A 155 -4.76 8.31 32.09
C ASN A 155 -4.68 8.78 30.62
N GLY A 156 -5.24 8.02 29.67
CA GLY A 156 -5.22 8.35 28.25
C GLY A 156 -3.94 7.94 27.50
N THR A 157 -2.89 7.49 28.20
CA THR A 157 -1.65 7.02 27.57
C THR A 157 -1.87 5.70 26.82
N VAL A 158 -1.26 5.55 25.67
CA VAL A 158 -1.27 4.30 24.90
C VAL A 158 -0.08 3.46 25.32
N LYS A 159 -0.33 2.25 25.82
CA LYS A 159 0.69 1.25 26.09
C LYS A 159 0.73 0.26 24.94
N CYS A 160 1.89 0.12 24.30
CA CYS A 160 2.15 -0.87 23.28
C CYS A 160 2.98 -2.02 23.85
N THR A 161 2.66 -3.23 23.44
CA THR A 161 3.39 -4.46 23.83
C THR A 161 3.73 -5.20 22.54
N PRO A 162 4.98 -5.14 22.05
CA PRO A 162 5.43 -5.90 20.91
C PRO A 162 5.15 -7.38 21.07
N LEU A 163 4.93 -8.08 19.96
CA LEU A 163 4.76 -9.52 19.93
C LEU A 163 6.08 -10.17 19.53
N PHE A 164 6.49 -11.15 20.27
CA PHE A 164 7.68 -11.95 19.98
C PHE A 164 7.25 -13.36 19.57
N SER A 165 7.90 -13.91 18.56
CA SER A 165 7.58 -15.23 18.04
C SER A 165 8.77 -15.84 17.30
N ARG A 166 8.57 -17.04 16.76
CA ARG A 166 9.51 -17.73 15.89
C ARG A 166 8.84 -18.10 14.58
N ILE A 167 9.57 -18.02 13.48
CA ILE A 167 9.12 -18.45 12.17
C ILE A 167 9.10 -19.97 12.12
N VAL A 168 7.94 -20.55 11.82
CA VAL A 168 7.75 -22.01 11.69
C VAL A 168 7.78 -22.44 10.23
N SER A 169 7.28 -21.57 9.34
CA SER A 169 7.21 -21.84 7.90
C SER A 169 7.22 -20.55 7.10
N LEU A 170 7.68 -20.63 5.87
CA LEU A 170 7.67 -19.55 4.91
C LEU A 170 7.07 -20.04 3.60
N PHE A 171 6.09 -19.33 3.08
CA PHE A 171 5.41 -19.69 1.84
C PHE A 171 5.39 -18.52 0.84
N ALA A 172 5.71 -18.84 -0.42
CA ALA A 172 5.40 -17.99 -1.56
C ALA A 172 4.36 -18.73 -2.41
N GLU A 173 3.12 -18.31 -2.35
CA GLU A 173 1.97 -19.05 -2.91
C GLU A 173 1.92 -20.50 -2.34
N THR A 174 2.18 -21.51 -3.15
CA THR A 174 2.20 -22.93 -2.77
C THR A 174 3.60 -23.47 -2.49
N ASN A 175 4.65 -22.64 -2.67
CA ASN A 175 6.03 -23.07 -2.50
C ASN A 175 6.47 -22.91 -1.04
N ASP A 176 6.92 -23.96 -0.43
CA ASP A 176 7.56 -23.98 0.89
C ASP A 176 9.02 -23.54 0.77
N LEU A 177 9.41 -22.57 1.58
CA LEU A 177 10.71 -21.92 1.52
C LEU A 177 11.47 -22.09 2.84
N GLN A 178 12.78 -22.36 2.78
CA GLN A 178 13.65 -22.34 3.95
C GLN A 178 14.07 -20.91 4.32
N TYR A 179 14.13 -20.02 3.37
CA TYR A 179 14.38 -18.60 3.54
C TYR A 179 13.63 -17.77 2.51
N ALA A 180 13.26 -16.55 2.88
CA ALA A 180 12.55 -15.62 2.02
C ALA A 180 13.32 -14.29 1.93
N VAL A 181 13.35 -13.74 0.72
CA VAL A 181 14.08 -12.52 0.36
C VAL A 181 13.11 -11.41 -0.04
N PRO A 182 13.56 -10.15 -0.10
CA PRO A 182 12.75 -9.04 -0.58
C PRO A 182 12.19 -9.27 -1.99
N GLY A 183 10.91 -9.03 -2.15
CA GLY A 183 10.14 -9.20 -3.38
C GLY A 183 8.95 -10.12 -3.19
N GLY A 184 7.86 -9.86 -3.90
CA GLY A 184 6.63 -10.66 -3.84
C GLY A 184 5.88 -10.61 -2.51
N LEU A 185 4.93 -11.51 -2.37
CA LEU A 185 4.15 -11.72 -1.15
C LEU A 185 4.59 -13.02 -0.48
N ILE A 186 4.92 -12.94 0.80
CA ILE A 186 5.38 -14.06 1.61
C ILE A 186 4.41 -14.30 2.76
N GLY A 187 3.98 -15.54 2.94
CA GLY A 187 3.28 -16.02 4.11
C GLY A 187 4.26 -16.49 5.16
N VAL A 188 4.25 -15.89 6.34
CA VAL A 188 5.10 -16.24 7.48
C VAL A 188 4.26 -16.92 8.52
N GLY A 189 4.39 -18.24 8.65
CA GLY A 189 3.80 -19.02 9.74
C GLY A 189 4.58 -18.79 11.03
N THR A 190 3.89 -18.51 12.11
CA THR A 190 4.47 -18.16 13.40
C THR A 190 3.92 -19.01 14.54
N LEU A 191 4.43 -18.84 15.76
CA LEU A 191 3.89 -19.41 16.99
C LEU A 191 2.95 -18.44 17.73
N ILE A 192 2.53 -17.34 17.09
CA ILE A 192 1.60 -16.38 17.68
C ILE A 192 0.23 -17.03 17.83
N ASP A 193 -0.47 -16.69 18.90
CA ASP A 193 -1.86 -17.08 19.12
C ASP A 193 -2.71 -16.73 17.87
N PRO A 194 -3.38 -17.69 17.22
CA PRO A 194 -4.18 -17.47 16.04
C PRO A 194 -5.26 -16.39 16.20
N THR A 195 -5.75 -16.18 17.42
CA THR A 195 -6.74 -15.13 17.71
C THR A 195 -6.22 -13.73 17.44
N LEU A 196 -4.89 -13.53 17.48
CA LEU A 196 -4.25 -12.24 17.19
C LEU A 196 -4.04 -12.00 15.69
N THR A 197 -4.11 -13.05 14.88
CA THR A 197 -3.93 -12.97 13.42
C THR A 197 -5.25 -13.06 12.64
N ARG A 198 -6.29 -13.58 13.28
CA ARG A 198 -7.62 -13.77 12.70
C ARG A 198 -8.23 -12.44 12.24
N ALA A 199 -8.89 -12.45 11.09
CA ALA A 199 -9.57 -11.30 10.51
C ALA A 199 -8.64 -10.07 10.34
N ASP A 200 -7.44 -10.29 9.82
CA ASP A 200 -6.48 -9.25 9.46
C ASP A 200 -6.03 -8.35 10.64
N ARG A 201 -6.05 -8.85 11.89
CA ARG A 201 -5.70 -8.06 13.09
C ARG A 201 -4.24 -7.60 13.14
N LEU A 202 -3.33 -8.23 12.38
CA LEU A 202 -1.94 -7.80 12.29
C LEU A 202 -1.68 -6.88 11.08
N VAL A 203 -2.69 -6.55 10.28
CA VAL A 203 -2.52 -5.63 9.14
C VAL A 203 -2.03 -4.27 9.63
N GLY A 204 -1.07 -3.73 8.90
CA GLY A 204 -0.44 -2.46 9.25
C GLY A 204 0.73 -2.57 10.22
N GLN A 205 1.00 -3.74 10.77
CA GLN A 205 2.16 -3.95 11.63
C GLN A 205 3.42 -4.26 10.82
N VAL A 206 4.56 -4.10 11.48
CA VAL A 206 5.89 -4.38 10.93
C VAL A 206 6.48 -5.57 11.65
N LEU A 207 6.90 -6.58 10.89
CA LEU A 207 7.54 -7.79 11.36
C LEU A 207 9.02 -7.76 10.97
N GLY A 208 9.89 -8.20 11.85
CA GLY A 208 11.31 -8.32 11.52
C GLY A 208 12.17 -8.87 12.65
N ALA A 209 13.46 -8.63 12.58
CA ALA A 209 14.40 -9.10 13.60
C ALA A 209 14.15 -8.38 14.93
N VAL A 210 14.35 -9.11 16.02
CA VAL A 210 14.25 -8.60 17.39
C VAL A 210 15.17 -7.39 17.56
N ASP A 211 14.67 -6.34 18.22
CA ASP A 211 15.36 -5.07 18.49
C ASP A 211 15.89 -4.32 17.26
N ALA A 212 15.37 -4.62 16.06
CA ALA A 212 15.80 -3.99 14.81
C ALA A 212 14.70 -3.22 14.09
N LEU A 213 13.48 -3.23 14.62
CA LEU A 213 12.35 -2.55 14.02
C LEU A 213 12.32 -1.06 14.42
N PRO A 214 11.70 -0.20 13.57
CA PRO A 214 11.51 1.21 13.88
C PRO A 214 10.75 1.42 15.18
N GLN A 215 10.80 2.64 15.69
CA GLN A 215 10.11 3.06 16.89
C GLN A 215 8.58 3.08 16.67
N ILE A 216 7.86 3.01 17.80
CA ILE A 216 6.40 3.10 17.83
C ILE A 216 6.02 4.54 18.19
N TYR A 217 5.18 5.16 17.36
CA TYR A 217 4.73 6.53 17.55
C TYR A 217 3.22 6.59 17.73
N THR A 218 2.78 7.44 18.64
CA THR A 218 1.38 7.85 18.84
C THR A 218 1.12 9.27 18.32
N GLU A 219 2.21 10.02 18.12
CA GLU A 219 2.21 11.35 17.51
C GLU A 219 3.34 11.43 16.48
N ILE A 220 3.10 12.11 15.39
CA ILE A 220 4.07 12.31 14.32
C ILE A 220 4.11 13.78 13.91
N GLU A 221 5.27 14.24 13.50
CA GLU A 221 5.44 15.53 12.84
C GLU A 221 5.77 15.26 11.36
N VAL A 222 5.01 15.89 10.47
CA VAL A 222 5.09 15.64 9.04
C VAL A 222 5.34 16.94 8.28
N SER A 223 6.25 16.91 7.32
CA SER A 223 6.33 17.91 6.28
C SER A 223 5.40 17.50 5.15
N TYR A 224 4.47 18.38 4.77
CA TYR A 224 3.42 18.04 3.83
C TYR A 224 3.36 18.99 2.65
N TYR A 225 2.87 18.45 1.53
CA TYR A 225 2.53 19.21 0.34
C TYR A 225 1.05 19.00 0.03
N LEU A 226 0.34 20.10 -0.22
CA LEU A 226 -1.04 20.03 -0.67
C LEU A 226 -1.09 19.85 -2.19
N LEU A 227 -1.86 18.88 -2.63
CA LEU A 227 -2.18 18.75 -4.05
C LEU A 227 -2.96 20.00 -4.51
N ARG A 228 -2.75 20.42 -5.74
CA ARG A 228 -3.42 21.62 -6.28
C ARG A 228 -4.94 21.44 -6.35
N ARG A 229 -5.42 20.22 -6.50
CA ARG A 229 -6.83 19.84 -6.59
C ARG A 229 -7.06 18.55 -5.82
N LEU A 230 -8.24 18.38 -5.23
CA LEU A 230 -8.67 17.08 -4.70
C LEU A 230 -8.91 16.13 -5.87
N LEU A 231 -8.32 14.95 -5.77
CA LEU A 231 -8.44 13.92 -6.79
C LEU A 231 -9.75 13.14 -6.63
N GLY A 232 -10.29 12.67 -7.74
CA GLY A 232 -11.50 11.84 -7.73
C GLY A 232 -12.82 12.59 -7.44
N VAL A 233 -12.80 13.92 -7.35
CA VAL A 233 -14.01 14.73 -7.21
C VAL A 233 -14.37 15.32 -8.58
N LYS A 234 -15.54 14.95 -9.11
CA LYS A 234 -16.08 15.62 -10.32
C LYS A 234 -16.54 17.02 -9.91
N ALA A 235 -16.03 18.05 -10.58
CA ALA A 235 -16.63 19.39 -10.49
C ALA A 235 -18.05 19.32 -11.05
N ALA A 236 -19.02 19.95 -10.39
CA ALA A 236 -20.33 20.16 -11.00
C ALA A 236 -20.16 20.97 -12.29
N GLU A 237 -20.99 20.70 -13.30
CA GLU A 237 -20.91 21.43 -14.57
C GLU A 237 -20.97 22.93 -14.32
N GLY A 238 -19.87 23.64 -14.67
CA GLY A 238 -19.75 25.11 -14.51
C GLY A 238 -18.97 25.56 -13.27
N GLU A 239 -18.65 24.72 -12.29
CA GLU A 239 -17.81 25.12 -11.14
C GLU A 239 -16.33 24.76 -11.39
N LYS A 240 -15.45 25.77 -11.25
CA LYS A 240 -14.01 25.54 -11.18
C LYS A 240 -13.71 24.76 -9.89
N GLN A 241 -13.09 23.60 -10.00
CA GLN A 241 -12.59 22.87 -8.82
C GLN A 241 -11.82 23.84 -7.91
N GLY A 242 -12.31 24.04 -6.69
CA GLY A 242 -11.69 24.90 -5.70
C GLY A 242 -10.27 24.42 -5.35
N LYS A 243 -9.40 25.37 -5.00
CA LYS A 243 -8.08 25.05 -4.44
C LYS A 243 -8.27 24.25 -3.15
N VAL A 244 -7.43 23.24 -2.93
CA VAL A 244 -7.41 22.49 -1.69
C VAL A 244 -7.15 23.44 -0.52
N LYS A 245 -8.04 23.42 0.49
CA LYS A 245 -7.90 24.25 1.69
C LYS A 245 -6.65 23.83 2.46
N LYS A 246 -5.98 24.79 3.10
CA LYS A 246 -4.86 24.50 4.03
C LYS A 246 -5.35 23.61 5.17
N LEU A 247 -4.42 22.86 5.76
CA LEU A 247 -4.70 22.09 6.97
C LEU A 247 -5.02 23.01 8.13
N GLU A 248 -6.04 22.65 8.92
CA GLU A 248 -6.48 23.42 10.07
C GLU A 248 -6.29 22.61 11.37
N LYS A 249 -6.11 23.33 12.47
CA LYS A 249 -6.04 22.70 13.79
C LYS A 249 -7.36 21.96 14.08
N ASP A 250 -7.25 20.82 14.76
CA ASP A 250 -8.36 19.93 15.13
C ASP A 250 -9.04 19.21 13.94
N GLU A 251 -8.55 19.42 12.73
CA GLU A 251 -9.00 18.65 11.56
C GLU A 251 -8.66 17.17 11.71
N ILE A 252 -9.59 16.31 11.28
CA ILE A 252 -9.41 14.86 11.30
C ILE A 252 -9.07 14.40 9.90
N LEU A 253 -7.94 13.70 9.78
CA LEU A 253 -7.43 13.12 8.54
C LEU A 253 -7.36 11.61 8.65
N MET A 254 -7.37 10.94 7.50
CA MET A 254 -6.88 9.57 7.37
C MET A 254 -5.39 9.64 7.03
N VAL A 255 -4.59 9.00 7.85
CA VAL A 255 -3.12 8.93 7.72
C VAL A 255 -2.75 7.52 7.28
N ASN A 256 -2.15 7.40 6.09
CA ASN A 256 -1.69 6.13 5.54
C ASN A 256 -0.17 6.04 5.63
N ILE A 257 0.32 5.07 6.40
CA ILE A 257 1.74 4.83 6.67
C ILE A 257 2.04 3.37 6.40
N GLY A 258 2.86 3.06 5.39
CA GLY A 258 3.10 1.68 4.96
C GLY A 258 1.78 0.98 4.59
N SER A 259 1.45 -0.10 5.29
CA SER A 259 0.18 -0.83 5.14
C SER A 259 -0.89 -0.42 6.17
N THR A 260 -0.58 0.55 7.07
CA THR A 260 -1.51 1.02 8.10
C THR A 260 -2.31 2.23 7.61
N SER A 261 -3.62 2.19 7.85
CA SER A 261 -4.50 3.37 7.74
C SER A 261 -5.04 3.71 9.13
N THR A 262 -4.73 4.88 9.63
CA THR A 262 -5.18 5.34 10.97
C THR A 262 -5.76 6.73 10.90
N GLY A 263 -6.70 7.03 11.79
CA GLY A 263 -7.17 8.41 11.99
C GLY A 263 -6.07 9.26 12.61
N GLY A 264 -5.96 10.52 12.19
CA GLY A 264 -5.06 11.49 12.76
C GLY A 264 -5.78 12.80 13.04
N ARG A 265 -5.58 13.37 14.22
CA ARG A 265 -6.06 14.72 14.55
C ARG A 265 -4.90 15.70 14.50
N ILE A 266 -5.05 16.78 13.78
CA ILE A 266 -4.05 17.84 13.70
C ILE A 266 -4.01 18.60 15.01
N GLN A 267 -2.87 18.58 15.69
CA GLN A 267 -2.66 19.35 16.94
C GLN A 267 -2.13 20.75 16.66
N ALA A 268 -1.24 20.89 15.69
CA ALA A 268 -0.63 22.16 15.31
C ALA A 268 -0.23 22.13 13.84
N VAL A 269 -0.29 23.30 13.19
CA VAL A 269 0.18 23.52 11.81
C VAL A 269 1.11 24.72 11.82
N ARG A 270 2.28 24.59 11.19
CA ARG A 270 3.25 25.69 10.96
C ARG A 270 3.79 25.57 9.55
N ALA A 271 3.45 26.55 8.68
CA ALA A 271 3.84 26.54 7.28
C ALA A 271 3.60 25.17 6.60
N ASP A 272 4.67 24.42 6.34
CA ASP A 272 4.66 23.11 5.67
C ASP A 272 4.77 21.93 6.65
N LEU A 273 4.68 22.20 7.97
CA LEU A 273 4.78 21.19 9.03
C LEU A 273 3.43 21.05 9.73
N ALA A 274 3.04 19.82 9.99
CA ALA A 274 1.87 19.51 10.81
C ALA A 274 2.22 18.46 11.88
N LYS A 275 1.81 18.74 13.12
CA LYS A 275 1.86 17.76 14.22
C LYS A 275 0.52 17.05 14.28
N ILE A 276 0.54 15.72 14.21
CA ILE A 276 -0.65 14.88 14.13
C ILE A 276 -0.63 13.87 15.27
N ALA A 277 -1.70 13.85 16.06
CA ALA A 277 -1.96 12.79 17.04
C ALA A 277 -2.70 11.64 16.35
N LEU A 278 -2.16 10.43 16.45
CA LEU A 278 -2.70 9.25 15.81
C LEU A 278 -3.75 8.55 16.68
N THR A 279 -4.78 8.02 16.07
CA THR A 279 -5.82 7.26 16.77
C THR A 279 -5.31 5.89 17.22
N ALA A 280 -4.50 5.23 16.39
CA ALA A 280 -3.80 4.00 16.71
C ALA A 280 -2.29 4.23 16.59
N PRO A 281 -1.46 3.58 17.44
CA PRO A 281 -0.01 3.67 17.36
C PRO A 281 0.49 3.04 16.07
N VAL A 282 1.56 3.58 15.52
CA VAL A 282 2.19 3.08 14.29
C VAL A 282 3.68 2.84 14.51
N CYS A 283 4.22 1.82 13.84
CA CYS A 283 5.65 1.57 13.77
C CYS A 283 6.15 2.11 12.43
N THR A 284 6.96 3.17 12.46
CA THR A 284 7.46 3.84 11.25
C THR A 284 8.86 4.38 11.46
N ALA A 285 9.61 4.56 10.38
CA ALA A 285 10.91 5.16 10.41
C ALA A 285 10.83 6.67 10.13
N GLU A 286 11.85 7.42 10.53
CA GLU A 286 11.99 8.81 10.14
C GLU A 286 12.10 8.93 8.61
N LYS A 287 11.53 10.01 8.06
CA LYS A 287 11.52 10.31 6.61
C LYS A 287 10.72 9.32 5.76
N GLU A 288 9.92 8.44 6.39
CA GLU A 288 9.01 7.58 5.65
C GLU A 288 7.91 8.42 4.98
N LYS A 289 7.59 8.08 3.73
CA LYS A 289 6.52 8.78 2.99
C LYS A 289 5.17 8.35 3.52
N ILE A 290 4.32 9.31 3.77
CA ILE A 290 2.94 9.09 4.21
C ILE A 290 1.96 9.80 3.27
N ALA A 291 0.75 9.29 3.18
CA ALA A 291 -0.34 9.94 2.48
C ALA A 291 -1.40 10.42 3.47
N LEU A 292 -1.88 11.65 3.28
CA LEU A 292 -2.92 12.27 4.09
C LEU A 292 -4.18 12.40 3.23
N SER A 293 -5.28 11.80 3.68
CA SER A 293 -6.56 11.90 2.98
C SER A 293 -7.56 12.67 3.81
N ARG A 294 -8.32 13.57 3.15
CA ARG A 294 -9.44 14.32 3.73
C ARG A 294 -10.75 13.61 3.48
N ARG A 295 -11.67 13.80 4.40
CA ARG A 295 -13.05 13.36 4.18
C ARG A 295 -13.80 14.42 3.39
N VAL A 296 -14.18 14.07 2.15
CA VAL A 296 -15.04 14.89 1.30
C VAL A 296 -16.34 14.11 1.13
N ASP A 297 -17.45 14.70 1.58
CA ASP A 297 -18.75 14.06 1.70
C ASP A 297 -18.66 12.77 2.54
N LYS A 298 -18.84 11.60 1.93
CA LYS A 298 -18.76 10.29 2.60
C LYS A 298 -17.46 9.52 2.28
N HIS A 299 -16.56 10.10 1.47
CA HIS A 299 -15.36 9.42 0.96
C HIS A 299 -14.09 10.10 1.44
N TRP A 300 -13.05 9.30 1.64
CA TRP A 300 -11.69 9.78 1.87
C TRP A 300 -11.02 10.05 0.52
N ARG A 301 -10.43 11.24 0.37
CA ARG A 301 -9.78 11.71 -0.87
C ARG A 301 -8.37 12.22 -0.57
N LEU A 302 -7.43 11.92 -1.47
CA LEU A 302 -6.04 12.40 -1.41
C LEU A 302 -5.95 13.88 -1.77
#